data_eefa1beb45ab96f19699dae8b9ce7011
#
_entry.id   eefa1beb45ab96f19699dae8b9ce7011
#
_cell.length_a   1.000
_cell.length_b   1.000
_cell.length_c   1.000
_cell.angle_alpha   90.00
_cell.angle_beta   90.00
_cell.angle_gamma   90.00
#
_symmetry.space_group_name_H-M   'P 1'
#
loop_
_entity.id
_entity.type
_entity.pdbx_description
1 polymer ?
#
loop_
_entity_poly.entity_id
_entity_poly.type
_entity_poly.pdbx_seq_one_letter_code
_entity_poly.pdbx_strand_id
1 'polypeptide(L)'
;MLISIIMPYFRKKKYVKYSVKSILNQSYKNFELLIVYDDYKFNDLALINKIKNLDKRIKIIINKTNQGAGYSRNIGVNHSKGNYIAFLDADDIWKKDKLLKQINFMKKKGSKISHTSYEIINNKGLITGQRKAHLMNFKNIMKSCDVGLSSVILKKNIFNKNIKFPNLKTKEDF
;
A
#
# COMPACT_ATOMS: atom_id res chain seq x y z
N MET A 1 6.12 14.43 -9.48
CA MET A 1 4.81 14.15 -8.85
C MET A 1 5.05 13.34 -7.59
N LEU A 2 4.53 13.78 -6.44
CA LEU A 2 4.69 13.05 -5.17
C LEU A 2 3.71 11.88 -5.10
N ILE A 3 4.21 10.70 -4.70
CA ILE A 3 3.40 9.51 -4.40
C ILE A 3 3.38 9.33 -2.89
N SER A 4 2.20 9.28 -2.27
CA SER A 4 2.07 8.85 -0.88
C SER A 4 1.81 7.36 -0.84
N ILE A 5 2.74 6.63 -0.22
CA ILE A 5 2.64 5.19 0.00
C ILE A 5 2.04 4.98 1.37
N ILE A 6 0.94 4.27 1.46
CA ILE A 6 0.22 4.01 2.70
C ILE A 6 0.42 2.54 3.07
N MET A 7 0.92 2.32 4.29
CA MET A 7 1.20 1.01 4.84
C MET A 7 0.45 0.85 6.17
N PRO A 8 -0.70 0.16 6.20
CA PRO A 8 -1.31 -0.24 7.46
C PRO A 8 -0.40 -1.26 8.16
N TYR A 9 -0.19 -1.09 9.46
CA TYR A 9 0.68 -1.97 10.23
C TYR A 9 -0.02 -2.52 11.45
N PHE A 10 -0.17 -3.85 11.50
CA PHE A 10 -0.62 -4.58 12.68
C PHE A 10 0.16 -5.89 12.82
N ARG A 11 1.06 -5.98 13.84
CA ARG A 11 1.78 -7.19 14.24
C ARG A 11 2.53 -7.95 13.13
N LYS A 12 3.09 -7.23 12.16
CA LYS A 12 3.87 -7.81 11.03
C LYS A 12 5.39 -7.67 11.22
N LYS A 13 5.87 -7.81 12.47
CA LYS A 13 7.28 -7.62 12.87
C LYS A 13 8.29 -8.35 11.98
N LYS A 14 7.97 -9.59 11.56
CA LYS A 14 8.86 -10.41 10.72
C LYS A 14 9.08 -9.83 9.34
N TYR A 15 8.10 -9.13 8.78
CA TYR A 15 8.05 -8.77 7.37
C TYR A 15 8.28 -7.28 7.09
N VAL A 16 7.83 -6.39 7.98
CA VAL A 16 7.81 -4.95 7.74
C VAL A 16 9.15 -4.36 7.30
N LYS A 17 10.29 -4.88 7.79
CA LYS A 17 11.61 -4.41 7.35
C LYS A 17 11.86 -4.67 5.87
N TYR A 18 11.44 -5.82 5.35
CA TYR A 18 11.58 -6.18 3.93
C TYR A 18 10.66 -5.31 3.07
N SER A 19 9.42 -5.12 3.50
CA SER A 19 8.45 -4.24 2.83
C SER A 19 8.98 -2.81 2.72
N VAL A 20 9.43 -2.21 3.83
CA VAL A 20 10.01 -0.87 3.85
C VAL A 20 11.28 -0.79 2.99
N LYS A 21 12.19 -1.76 3.07
CA LYS A 21 13.38 -1.82 2.22
C LYS A 21 13.02 -1.83 0.74
N SER A 22 11.97 -2.54 0.35
CA SER A 22 11.50 -2.59 -1.04
C SER A 22 10.99 -1.24 -1.53
N ILE A 23 10.37 -0.42 -0.65
CA ILE A 23 9.96 0.96 -0.94
C ILE A 23 11.20 1.86 -1.08
N LEU A 24 12.12 1.82 -0.13
CA LEU A 24 13.32 2.69 -0.16
C LEU A 24 14.19 2.42 -1.38
N ASN A 25 14.18 1.17 -1.88
CA ASN A 25 14.91 0.74 -3.07
C ASN A 25 14.20 1.07 -4.39
N GLN A 26 13.02 1.68 -4.39
CA GLN A 26 12.34 2.06 -5.62
C GLN A 26 13.19 3.01 -6.46
N SER A 27 13.23 2.81 -7.80
CA SER A 27 13.90 3.72 -8.73
C SER A 27 13.25 5.10 -8.78
N TYR A 28 11.94 5.19 -8.57
CA TYR A 28 11.20 6.44 -8.42
C TYR A 28 11.38 7.01 -7.01
N LYS A 29 12.05 8.16 -6.88
CA LYS A 29 12.50 8.71 -5.58
C LYS A 29 11.52 9.71 -4.93
N ASN A 30 10.57 10.28 -5.68
CA ASN A 30 9.67 11.31 -5.17
C ASN A 30 8.42 10.70 -4.53
N PHE A 31 8.60 10.15 -3.32
CA PHE A 31 7.53 9.55 -2.51
C PHE A 31 7.67 9.92 -1.04
N GLU A 32 6.59 9.76 -0.29
CA GLU A 32 6.56 9.64 1.16
C GLU A 32 5.96 8.29 1.54
N LEU A 33 6.36 7.75 2.69
CA LEU A 33 5.80 6.53 3.27
C LEU A 33 5.08 6.88 4.57
N LEU A 34 3.79 6.56 4.63
CA LEU A 34 2.94 6.73 5.81
C LEU A 34 2.66 5.34 6.39
N ILE A 35 3.33 4.99 7.49
CA ILE A 35 3.05 3.77 8.24
C ILE A 35 1.95 4.11 9.25
N VAL A 36 0.78 3.52 9.09
CA VAL A 36 -0.33 3.68 10.03
C VAL A 36 -0.29 2.51 11.01
N TYR A 37 0.20 2.80 12.21
CA TYR A 37 0.38 1.83 13.29
C TYR A 37 -0.93 1.59 14.02
N ASP A 38 -1.46 0.37 13.94
CA ASP A 38 -2.80 0.01 14.41
C ASP A 38 -2.79 -1.01 15.57
N ASP A 39 -1.68 -1.11 16.33
CA ASP A 39 -1.59 -1.96 17.51
C ASP A 39 -1.57 -1.14 18.81
N TYR A 40 -2.72 -1.03 19.48
CA TYR A 40 -2.87 -0.30 20.75
C TYR A 40 -2.02 -0.86 21.90
N LYS A 41 -1.54 -2.10 21.80
CA LYS A 41 -0.61 -2.71 22.78
C LYS A 41 0.83 -2.25 22.61
N PHE A 42 1.13 -1.52 21.53
CA PHE A 42 2.46 -0.94 21.24
C PHE A 42 3.62 -1.94 21.22
N ASN A 43 3.35 -3.24 21.04
CA ASN A 43 4.34 -4.31 21.09
C ASN A 43 5.52 -4.10 20.13
N ASP A 44 5.27 -3.53 18.95
CA ASP A 44 6.27 -3.34 17.91
C ASP A 44 6.65 -1.86 17.70
N LEU A 45 6.18 -0.94 18.55
CA LEU A 45 6.38 0.50 18.36
C LEU A 45 7.86 0.89 18.33
N ALA A 46 8.68 0.27 19.19
CA ALA A 46 10.13 0.50 19.19
C ALA A 46 10.78 0.12 17.85
N LEU A 47 10.33 -0.98 17.23
CA LEU A 47 10.78 -1.39 15.91
C LEU A 47 10.35 -0.37 14.84
N ILE A 48 9.10 0.06 14.87
CA ILE A 48 8.54 1.02 13.90
C ILE A 48 9.24 2.37 14.02
N ASN A 49 9.57 2.82 15.24
CA ASN A 49 10.38 4.03 15.44
C ASN A 49 11.81 3.89 14.88
N LYS A 50 12.46 2.72 15.03
CA LYS A 50 13.74 2.44 14.37
C LYS A 50 13.62 2.50 12.84
N ILE A 51 12.53 1.99 12.28
CA ILE A 51 12.25 2.04 10.83
C ILE A 51 12.04 3.50 10.37
N LYS A 52 11.31 4.32 11.13
CA LYS A 52 11.13 5.75 10.82
C LYS A 52 12.47 6.48 10.65
N ASN A 53 13.45 6.15 11.46
CA ASN A 53 14.76 6.80 11.45
C ASN A 53 15.66 6.38 10.28
N LEU A 54 15.25 5.38 9.47
CA LEU A 54 16.01 4.96 8.27
C LEU A 54 15.97 5.98 7.14
N ASP A 55 14.88 6.76 7.03
CA ASP A 55 14.72 7.72 5.94
C ASP A 55 13.70 8.83 6.34
N LYS A 56 14.05 10.09 6.05
CA LYS A 56 13.21 11.27 6.37
C LYS A 56 11.83 11.27 5.69
N ARG A 57 11.64 10.48 4.64
CA ARG A 57 10.37 10.32 3.93
C ARG A 57 9.38 9.41 4.66
N ILE A 58 9.81 8.70 5.71
CA ILE A 58 8.97 7.81 6.51
C ILE A 58 8.31 8.61 7.62
N LYS A 59 7.00 8.48 7.73
CA LYS A 59 6.17 9.04 8.80
C LYS A 59 5.36 7.96 9.45
N ILE A 60 5.13 8.08 10.76
CA ILE A 60 4.28 7.17 11.52
C ILE A 60 3.04 7.93 11.97
N ILE A 61 1.89 7.30 11.80
CA ILE A 61 0.60 7.72 12.32
C ILE A 61 0.15 6.61 13.27
N ILE A 62 -0.24 6.95 14.49
CA ILE A 62 -0.60 5.96 15.51
C ILE A 62 -2.10 6.04 15.75
N ASN A 63 -2.81 4.93 15.55
CA ASN A 63 -4.21 4.80 15.95
C ASN A 63 -4.30 4.54 17.45
N LYS A 64 -5.25 5.18 18.12
CA LYS A 64 -5.47 5.03 19.57
C LYS A 64 -5.99 3.64 19.94
N THR A 65 -6.70 2.99 19.03
CA THR A 65 -7.28 1.64 19.17
C THR A 65 -7.08 0.87 17.87
N ASN A 66 -7.22 -0.45 17.89
CA ASN A 66 -7.21 -1.24 16.65
C ASN A 66 -8.48 -0.95 15.87
N GLN A 67 -8.32 -0.37 14.68
CA GLN A 67 -9.40 0.07 13.79
C GLN A 67 -9.51 -0.79 12.52
N GLY A 68 -8.54 -1.68 12.29
CA GLY A 68 -8.45 -2.47 11.07
C GLY A 68 -7.73 -1.79 9.91
N ALA A 69 -7.39 -2.57 8.89
CA ALA A 69 -6.57 -2.11 7.77
C ALA A 69 -7.30 -1.09 6.90
N GLY A 70 -8.60 -1.27 6.64
CA GLY A 70 -9.41 -0.33 5.85
C GLY A 70 -9.44 1.07 6.47
N TYR A 71 -9.73 1.16 7.77
CA TYR A 71 -9.70 2.43 8.49
C TYR A 71 -8.30 3.06 8.49
N SER A 72 -7.27 2.26 8.72
CA SER A 72 -5.87 2.71 8.70
C SER A 72 -5.48 3.25 7.33
N ARG A 73 -5.95 2.64 6.23
CA ARG A 73 -5.75 3.16 4.88
C ARG A 73 -6.44 4.52 4.71
N ASN A 74 -7.67 4.70 5.18
CA ASN A 74 -8.37 5.99 5.15
C ASN A 74 -7.61 7.08 5.91
N ILE A 75 -7.10 6.77 7.10
CA ILE A 75 -6.26 7.69 7.88
C ILE A 75 -5.01 8.07 7.09
N GLY A 76 -4.33 7.09 6.49
CA GLY A 76 -3.17 7.34 5.64
C GLY A 76 -3.50 8.25 4.45
N VAL A 77 -4.62 8.03 3.76
CA VAL A 77 -5.09 8.90 2.66
C VAL A 77 -5.32 10.33 3.14
N ASN A 78 -5.96 10.52 4.28
CA ASN A 78 -6.23 11.84 4.83
C ASN A 78 -4.95 12.62 5.17
N HIS A 79 -3.91 11.94 5.66
CA HIS A 79 -2.61 12.55 6.00
C HIS A 79 -1.64 12.65 4.81
N SER A 80 -1.98 12.08 3.67
CA SER A 80 -1.12 12.07 2.48
C SER A 80 -0.97 13.45 1.86
N LYS A 81 0.23 13.75 1.35
CA LYS A 81 0.55 15.00 0.63
C LYS A 81 0.69 14.80 -0.87
N GLY A 82 0.77 13.55 -1.33
CA GLY A 82 0.96 13.21 -2.74
C GLY A 82 -0.29 13.37 -3.58
N ASN A 83 -0.07 13.63 -4.88
CA ASN A 83 -1.13 13.64 -5.88
C ASN A 83 -1.60 12.22 -6.25
N TYR A 84 -0.76 11.24 -5.96
CA TYR A 84 -1.01 9.81 -6.16
C TYR A 84 -0.91 9.08 -4.84
N ILE A 85 -1.75 8.06 -4.70
CA ILE A 85 -1.75 7.13 -3.57
C ILE A 85 -1.35 5.76 -4.08
N ALA A 86 -0.46 5.10 -3.36
CA ALA A 86 -0.14 3.70 -3.51
C ALA A 86 -0.33 2.99 -2.16
N PHE A 87 -0.73 1.74 -2.19
CA PHE A 87 -0.85 0.91 -0.98
C PHE A 87 0.20 -0.18 -1.00
N LEU A 88 0.73 -0.51 0.17
CA LEU A 88 1.57 -1.68 0.37
C LEU A 88 1.30 -2.25 1.76
N ASP A 89 0.88 -3.50 1.81
CA ASP A 89 0.73 -4.19 3.08
C ASP A 89 2.09 -4.52 3.71
N ALA A 90 2.14 -4.55 5.04
CA ALA A 90 3.40 -4.64 5.78
C ALA A 90 4.13 -5.99 5.63
N ASP A 91 3.56 -6.95 4.90
CA ASP A 91 4.11 -8.26 4.56
C ASP A 91 4.32 -8.48 3.05
N ASP A 92 4.05 -7.44 2.22
CA ASP A 92 4.29 -7.48 0.78
C ASP A 92 5.60 -6.80 0.38
N ILE A 93 6.10 -7.12 -0.81
CA ILE A 93 7.38 -6.61 -1.35
C ILE A 93 7.19 -6.11 -2.77
N TRP A 94 7.69 -4.91 -3.07
CA TRP A 94 7.69 -4.36 -4.42
C TRP A 94 8.98 -4.63 -5.20
N LYS A 95 8.85 -4.94 -6.48
CA LYS A 95 9.99 -4.93 -7.42
C LYS A 95 10.48 -3.50 -7.64
N LYS A 96 11.80 -3.34 -7.82
CA LYS A 96 12.54 -2.05 -7.84
C LYS A 96 11.91 -0.96 -8.73
N ASP A 97 11.35 -1.31 -9.88
CA ASP A 97 10.85 -0.33 -10.85
C ASP A 97 9.32 -0.18 -10.86
N LYS A 98 8.64 -0.76 -9.87
CA LYS A 98 7.17 -0.78 -9.84
C LYS A 98 6.57 0.63 -9.91
N LEU A 99 6.99 1.54 -9.06
CA LEU A 99 6.45 2.91 -9.03
C LEU A 99 6.73 3.66 -10.33
N LEU A 100 7.97 3.58 -10.83
CA LEU A 100 8.38 4.28 -12.05
C LEU A 100 7.56 3.80 -13.27
N LYS A 101 7.48 2.48 -13.46
CA LYS A 101 6.73 1.89 -14.58
C LYS A 101 5.26 2.26 -14.53
N GLN A 102 4.64 2.18 -13.35
CA GLN A 102 3.22 2.46 -13.18
C GLN A 102 2.88 3.94 -13.38
N ILE A 103 3.67 4.86 -12.83
CA ILE A 103 3.45 6.30 -13.02
C ILE A 103 3.63 6.70 -14.49
N ASN A 104 4.64 6.16 -15.18
CA ASN A 104 4.85 6.43 -16.60
C ASN A 104 3.69 5.90 -17.45
N PHE A 105 3.19 4.69 -17.14
CA PHE A 105 2.01 4.13 -17.79
C PHE A 105 0.77 5.02 -17.56
N MET A 106 0.51 5.42 -16.31
CA MET A 106 -0.63 6.26 -15.97
C MET A 106 -0.59 7.62 -16.70
N LYS A 107 0.59 8.24 -16.80
CA LYS A 107 0.79 9.48 -17.56
C LYS A 107 0.50 9.27 -19.05
N LYS A 108 1.12 8.25 -19.66
CA LYS A 108 0.97 7.94 -21.08
C LYS A 108 -0.48 7.66 -21.47
N LYS A 109 -1.24 6.97 -20.61
CA LYS A 109 -2.63 6.58 -20.86
C LYS A 109 -3.68 7.58 -20.31
N GLY A 110 -3.28 8.61 -19.59
CA GLY A 110 -4.21 9.51 -18.90
C GLY A 110 -5.01 8.84 -17.77
N SER A 111 -4.59 7.67 -17.32
CA SER A 111 -5.35 6.84 -16.39
C SER A 111 -5.38 7.44 -14.98
N LYS A 112 -6.53 7.34 -14.33
CA LYS A 112 -6.69 7.76 -12.91
C LYS A 112 -6.28 6.67 -11.93
N ILE A 113 -6.31 5.40 -12.35
CA ILE A 113 -5.97 4.21 -11.56
C ILE A 113 -5.19 3.22 -12.43
N SER A 114 -4.29 2.48 -11.81
CA SER A 114 -3.58 1.35 -12.43
C SER A 114 -3.26 0.29 -11.40
N HIS A 115 -3.14 -0.95 -11.85
CA HIS A 115 -2.64 -2.08 -11.06
C HIS A 115 -1.61 -2.86 -11.85
N THR A 116 -0.85 -3.72 -11.17
CA THR A 116 0.18 -4.57 -11.79
C THR A 116 -0.13 -6.04 -11.56
N SER A 117 0.48 -6.91 -12.35
CA SER A 117 0.64 -8.32 -11.98
C SER A 117 1.39 -8.44 -10.67
N TYR A 118 1.18 -9.53 -9.95
CA TYR A 118 1.93 -9.87 -8.74
C TYR A 118 2.17 -11.37 -8.64
N GLU A 119 3.20 -11.73 -7.88
CA GLU A 119 3.56 -13.09 -7.54
C GLU A 119 3.15 -13.38 -6.11
N ILE A 120 2.70 -14.60 -5.85
CA ILE A 120 2.40 -15.10 -4.53
C ILE A 120 3.63 -15.87 -4.05
N ILE A 121 4.18 -15.48 -2.92
CA ILE A 121 5.36 -16.13 -2.32
C ILE A 121 5.00 -16.78 -0.99
N ASN A 122 5.60 -17.91 -0.68
CA ASN A 122 5.47 -18.54 0.63
C ASN A 122 6.46 -17.94 1.65
N ASN A 123 6.41 -18.41 2.90
CA ASN A 123 7.30 -17.95 3.99
C ASN A 123 8.79 -18.21 3.74
N LYS A 124 9.14 -19.07 2.75
CA LYS A 124 10.51 -19.34 2.32
C LYS A 124 10.95 -18.45 1.15
N GLY A 125 10.06 -17.56 0.67
CA GLY A 125 10.31 -16.70 -0.49
C GLY A 125 10.17 -17.39 -1.85
N LEU A 126 9.66 -18.62 -1.89
CA LEU A 126 9.42 -19.36 -3.14
C LEU A 126 8.10 -18.90 -3.77
N ILE A 127 8.10 -18.70 -5.09
CA ILE A 127 6.90 -18.36 -5.86
C ILE A 127 6.00 -19.58 -5.90
N THR A 128 4.77 -19.43 -5.42
CA THR A 128 3.73 -20.46 -5.41
C THR A 128 2.56 -20.15 -6.35
N GLY A 129 2.51 -18.95 -6.89
CA GLY A 129 1.49 -18.53 -7.82
C GLY A 129 1.73 -17.16 -8.42
N GLN A 130 0.90 -16.79 -9.39
CA GLN A 130 0.94 -15.48 -10.05
C GLN A 130 -0.48 -15.02 -10.40
N ARG A 131 -0.71 -13.73 -10.30
CA ARG A 131 -1.88 -13.05 -10.87
C ARG A 131 -1.43 -12.08 -11.94
N LYS A 132 -1.91 -12.26 -13.17
CA LYS A 132 -1.58 -11.38 -14.30
C LYS A 132 -2.54 -10.20 -14.34
N ALA A 133 -2.00 -8.99 -14.46
CA ALA A 133 -2.81 -7.80 -14.69
C ALA A 133 -3.44 -7.85 -16.09
N HIS A 134 -4.71 -7.50 -16.16
CA HIS A 134 -5.46 -7.35 -17.41
C HIS A 134 -6.35 -6.11 -17.31
N LEU A 135 -6.91 -5.68 -18.42
CA LEU A 135 -7.86 -4.58 -18.41
C LEU A 135 -9.11 -4.99 -17.63
N MET A 136 -9.35 -4.25 -16.54
CA MET A 136 -10.51 -4.47 -15.69
C MET A 136 -11.69 -3.63 -16.20
N ASN A 137 -12.84 -4.28 -16.34
CA ASN A 137 -14.12 -3.61 -16.49
C ASN A 137 -15.02 -3.97 -15.29
N PHE A 138 -16.13 -3.26 -15.14
CA PHE A 138 -17.06 -3.47 -14.02
C PHE A 138 -17.51 -4.94 -13.90
N LYS A 139 -17.84 -5.59 -15.02
CA LYS A 139 -18.29 -6.99 -15.05
C LYS A 139 -17.22 -7.96 -14.52
N ASN A 140 -15.95 -7.71 -14.85
CA ASN A 140 -14.85 -8.56 -14.38
C ASN A 140 -14.57 -8.36 -12.89
N ILE A 141 -14.60 -7.10 -12.41
CA ILE A 141 -14.42 -6.79 -10.98
C ILE A 141 -15.50 -7.47 -10.14
N MET A 142 -16.74 -7.48 -10.60
CA MET A 142 -17.86 -8.13 -9.91
C MET A 142 -17.77 -9.67 -9.87
N LYS A 143 -17.01 -10.29 -10.78
CA LYS A 143 -16.86 -11.75 -10.83
C LYS A 143 -15.73 -12.26 -9.94
N SER A 144 -14.63 -11.52 -9.86
CA SER A 144 -13.44 -11.93 -9.11
C SER A 144 -12.64 -10.71 -8.65
N CYS A 145 -12.16 -10.75 -7.41
CA CYS A 145 -11.23 -9.74 -6.90
C CYS A 145 -9.79 -10.16 -7.20
N ASP A 146 -9.37 -10.00 -8.46
CA ASP A 146 -8.02 -10.33 -8.91
C ASP A 146 -7.00 -9.20 -8.70
N VAL A 147 -7.44 -8.07 -8.15
CA VAL A 147 -6.60 -6.90 -7.91
C VAL A 147 -6.11 -6.90 -6.48
N GLY A 148 -4.88 -7.35 -6.25
CA GLY A 148 -4.21 -7.17 -4.95
C GLY A 148 -3.93 -5.68 -4.68
N LEU A 149 -4.35 -5.18 -3.53
CA LEU A 149 -4.26 -3.73 -3.22
C LEU A 149 -2.83 -3.21 -3.24
N SER A 150 -1.85 -4.01 -2.83
CA SER A 150 -0.42 -3.67 -2.92
C SER A 150 0.08 -3.46 -4.36
N SER A 151 -0.72 -3.86 -5.37
CA SER A 151 -0.42 -3.61 -6.78
C SER A 151 -0.93 -2.26 -7.30
N VAL A 152 -1.83 -1.59 -6.57
CA VAL A 152 -2.58 -0.41 -7.04
C VAL A 152 -1.82 0.89 -6.85
N ILE A 153 -1.94 1.80 -7.84
CA ILE A 153 -1.71 3.24 -7.72
C ILE A 153 -2.91 3.97 -8.29
N LEU A 154 -3.33 5.03 -7.62
CA LEU A 154 -4.45 5.86 -8.08
C LEU A 154 -4.21 7.35 -7.80
N LYS A 155 -4.90 8.23 -8.55
CA LYS A 155 -4.91 9.67 -8.25
C LYS A 155 -5.66 9.92 -6.94
N LYS A 156 -5.07 10.73 -6.06
CA LYS A 156 -5.68 11.04 -4.75
C LYS A 156 -7.09 11.61 -4.84
N ASN A 157 -7.40 12.37 -5.89
CA ASN A 157 -8.72 12.97 -6.06
C ASN A 157 -9.87 11.98 -6.33
N ILE A 158 -9.57 10.68 -6.48
CA ILE A 158 -10.60 9.63 -6.49
C ILE A 158 -11.21 9.47 -5.08
N PHE A 159 -10.42 9.64 -4.02
CA PHE A 159 -10.94 9.61 -2.66
C PHE A 159 -11.70 10.90 -2.34
N ASN A 160 -12.90 10.75 -1.83
CA ASN A 160 -13.76 11.83 -1.37
C ASN A 160 -14.58 11.36 -0.17
N LYS A 161 -15.56 12.16 0.28
CA LYS A 161 -16.40 11.80 1.42
C LYS A 161 -17.18 10.49 1.23
N ASN A 162 -17.49 10.12 -0.02
CA ASN A 162 -18.32 8.96 -0.38
C ASN A 162 -17.48 7.74 -0.78
N ILE A 163 -16.21 7.93 -1.18
CA ILE A 163 -15.31 6.84 -1.59
C ILE A 163 -14.24 6.66 -0.53
N LYS A 164 -14.41 5.64 0.31
CA LYS A 164 -13.52 5.25 1.40
C LYS A 164 -13.49 3.72 1.50
N PHE A 165 -12.45 3.20 2.12
CA PHE A 165 -12.47 1.80 2.54
C PHE A 165 -13.57 1.61 3.60
N PRO A 166 -14.43 0.58 3.46
CA PRO A 166 -15.45 0.30 4.46
C PRO A 166 -14.78 -0.17 5.77
N ASN A 167 -15.48 0.02 6.89
CA ASN A 167 -15.02 -0.51 8.18
C ASN A 167 -15.55 -1.95 8.34
N LEU A 168 -14.88 -2.89 7.70
CA LEU A 168 -15.19 -4.32 7.79
C LEU A 168 -14.18 -5.00 8.71
N LYS A 169 -14.66 -5.92 9.55
CA LYS A 169 -13.78 -6.73 10.42
C LYS A 169 -13.00 -7.79 9.66
N THR A 170 -13.48 -8.19 8.49
CA THR A 170 -12.86 -9.19 7.61
C THR A 170 -13.09 -8.80 6.15
N LYS A 171 -12.18 -9.19 5.25
CA LYS A 171 -12.28 -8.97 3.79
C LYS A 171 -12.46 -7.49 3.40
N GLU A 172 -11.61 -6.63 3.95
CA GLU A 172 -11.67 -5.18 3.76
C GLU A 172 -11.33 -4.74 2.32
N ASP A 173 -10.82 -5.64 1.50
CA ASP A 173 -10.41 -5.40 0.12
C ASP A 173 -11.52 -5.72 -0.91
N PHE A 174 -12.73 -6.02 -0.45
CA PHE A 174 -13.91 -6.26 -1.28
C PHE A 174 -14.89 -5.11 -1.25
#